data_1e94c61d137d96fe2e13d7ceeb8a8e5e
#
_entry.id   1e94c61d137d96fe2e13d7ceeb8a8e5e
#
_cell.length_a   1.000
_cell.length_b   1.000
_cell.length_c   1.000
_cell.angle_alpha   90.00
_cell.angle_beta   90.00
_cell.angle_gamma   90.00
#
_symmetry.space_group_name_H-M   'P 1'
#
loop_
_entity.id
_entity.type
_entity.pdbx_description
1 polymer ?
#
loop_
_entity_poly.entity_id
_entity_poly.type
_entity_poly.pdbx_seq_one_letter_code
_entity_poly.pdbx_strand_id
1 'polypeptide(L)'
;MYIIKTIRGDITKITDVQVIVNAANNSLLGGGGVDGAIHRAAGPELLAECRTLHGCETGEAKITKAYNLPCDYVIHTVRPIWYGGRDKEEELLASCYFNSMKLALENGIRKIAFPSISTGVYAFPVELAAKVAVKIVYRFLQDNPDSFDLVEWVLFDAHTEAVYESEVDKIYE
;
A
#
# COMPACT_ATOMS: atom_id res chain seq x y z
N MET A 1 -5.26 -6.52 20.79
CA MET A 1 -4.64 -7.40 19.79
C MET A 1 -3.86 -6.55 18.77
N TYR A 2 -2.62 -6.89 18.55
CA TYR A 2 -1.71 -6.13 17.68
C TYR A 2 -1.74 -6.71 16.27
N ILE A 3 -2.70 -6.25 15.46
CA ILE A 3 -2.82 -6.72 14.07
C ILE A 3 -2.03 -5.87 13.07
N ILE A 4 -1.58 -4.68 13.48
CA ILE A 4 -0.73 -3.82 12.65
C ILE A 4 0.73 -4.13 12.98
N LYS A 5 1.51 -4.47 11.96
CA LYS A 5 2.93 -4.85 12.10
C LYS A 5 3.78 -4.16 11.06
N THR A 6 5.07 -4.07 11.36
CA THR A 6 6.08 -3.62 10.41
C THR A 6 7.15 -4.70 10.27
N ILE A 7 7.60 -4.94 9.05
CA ILE A 7 8.73 -5.84 8.78
C ILE A 7 9.63 -5.20 7.73
N ARG A 8 10.89 -5.59 7.73
CA ARG A 8 11.81 -5.23 6.65
C ARG A 8 11.92 -6.39 5.68
N GLY A 9 11.73 -6.13 4.38
CA GLY A 9 11.79 -7.18 3.38
C GLY A 9 11.35 -6.71 2.00
N ASP A 10 11.08 -7.68 1.16
CA ASP A 10 10.61 -7.49 -0.21
C ASP A 10 9.14 -7.89 -0.29
N ILE A 11 8.28 -6.92 -0.60
CA ILE A 11 6.83 -7.14 -0.64
C ILE A 11 6.42 -8.19 -1.69
N THR A 12 7.26 -8.40 -2.72
CA THR A 12 6.98 -9.42 -3.76
C THR A 12 7.21 -10.85 -3.28
N LYS A 13 7.77 -11.03 -2.09
CA LYS A 13 8.11 -12.34 -1.52
C LYS A 13 7.31 -12.68 -0.27
N ILE A 14 6.38 -11.82 0.13
CA ILE A 14 5.56 -12.01 1.33
C ILE A 14 4.52 -13.10 1.07
N THR A 15 4.42 -14.08 1.99
CA THR A 15 3.54 -15.25 1.83
C THR A 15 2.40 -15.31 2.84
N ASP A 16 2.34 -14.38 3.78
CA ASP A 16 1.39 -14.40 4.90
C ASP A 16 0.17 -13.49 4.71
N VAL A 17 0.00 -12.93 3.49
CA VAL A 17 -1.12 -12.03 3.18
C VAL A 17 -1.88 -12.52 1.94
N GLN A 18 -3.13 -12.08 1.82
CA GLN A 18 -3.98 -12.37 0.65
C GLN A 18 -3.78 -11.35 -0.45
N VAL A 19 -3.38 -10.13 -0.10
CA VAL A 19 -3.19 -9.03 -1.05
C VAL A 19 -1.97 -8.20 -0.67
N ILE A 20 -1.22 -7.78 -1.69
CA ILE A 20 -0.21 -6.73 -1.55
C ILE A 20 -0.70 -5.48 -2.27
N VAL A 21 -0.30 -4.32 -1.75
CA VAL A 21 -0.66 -3.03 -2.34
C VAL A 21 0.51 -2.53 -3.19
N ASN A 22 0.20 -2.09 -4.40
CA ASN A 22 1.15 -1.51 -5.33
C ASN A 22 0.98 0.02 -5.31
N ALA A 23 2.08 0.73 -5.22
CA ALA A 23 2.12 2.19 -5.37
C ALA A 23 2.29 2.50 -6.85
N ALA A 24 1.18 2.64 -7.56
CA ALA A 24 1.11 2.75 -9.00
C ALA A 24 1.11 4.21 -9.47
N ASN A 25 1.29 4.39 -10.79
CA ASN A 25 1.01 5.66 -11.46
C ASN A 25 -0.39 5.63 -12.08
N ASN A 26 -0.83 6.75 -12.64
CA ASN A 26 -2.20 6.89 -13.17
C ASN A 26 -2.52 5.93 -14.31
N SER A 27 -1.52 5.48 -15.08
CA SER A 27 -1.74 4.55 -16.19
C SER A 27 -1.98 3.12 -15.72
N LEU A 28 -1.48 2.74 -14.55
CA LEU A 28 -1.42 1.37 -14.02
C LEU A 28 -0.58 0.42 -14.88
N LEU A 29 0.26 0.94 -15.76
CA LEU A 29 1.01 0.13 -16.74
C LEU A 29 2.45 -0.13 -16.34
N GLY A 30 2.76 -0.02 -15.04
CA GLY A 30 4.10 -0.26 -14.52
C GLY A 30 4.94 1.00 -14.45
N GLY A 31 6.10 0.88 -13.85
CA GLY A 31 7.04 1.98 -13.65
C GLY A 31 8.27 1.50 -12.89
N GLY A 32 8.92 2.39 -12.16
CA GLY A 32 10.07 2.07 -11.33
C GLY A 32 9.72 1.69 -9.91
N GLY A 33 10.73 1.46 -9.08
CA GLY A 33 10.56 1.16 -7.67
C GLY A 33 9.70 -0.09 -7.41
N VAL A 34 8.83 -0.04 -6.42
CA VAL A 34 7.98 -1.17 -6.04
C VAL A 34 7.03 -1.57 -7.17
N ASP A 35 6.52 -0.60 -7.93
CA ASP A 35 5.64 -0.85 -9.08
C ASP A 35 6.33 -1.76 -10.10
N GLY A 36 7.55 -1.41 -10.49
CA GLY A 36 8.35 -2.23 -11.41
C GLY A 36 8.65 -3.61 -10.85
N ALA A 37 8.99 -3.69 -9.55
CA ALA A 37 9.29 -4.96 -8.89
C ALA A 37 8.07 -5.89 -8.88
N ILE A 38 6.89 -5.35 -8.59
CA ILE A 38 5.64 -6.12 -8.57
C ILE A 38 5.31 -6.66 -9.97
N HIS A 39 5.41 -5.81 -11.00
CA HIS A 39 5.16 -6.25 -12.37
C HIS A 39 6.16 -7.34 -12.83
N ARG A 40 7.43 -7.21 -12.49
CA ARG A 40 8.44 -8.24 -12.83
C ARG A 40 8.15 -9.57 -12.13
N ALA A 41 7.80 -9.52 -10.86
CA ALA A 41 7.53 -10.74 -10.08
C ALA A 41 6.21 -11.41 -10.49
N ALA A 42 5.20 -10.64 -10.83
CA ALA A 42 3.89 -11.15 -11.24
C ALA A 42 3.90 -11.79 -12.63
N GLY A 43 4.75 -11.30 -13.52
CA GLY A 43 4.77 -11.73 -14.92
C GLY A 43 3.89 -10.85 -15.81
N PRO A 44 3.91 -11.10 -17.15
CA PRO A 44 3.26 -10.23 -18.13
C PRO A 44 1.72 -10.21 -18.04
N GLU A 45 1.11 -11.21 -17.43
CA GLU A 45 -0.35 -11.28 -17.28
C GLU A 45 -0.90 -10.15 -16.41
N LEU A 46 -0.12 -9.69 -15.42
CA LEU A 46 -0.54 -8.56 -14.59
C LEU A 46 -0.71 -7.30 -15.43
N LEU A 47 0.26 -7.00 -16.28
CA LEU A 47 0.19 -5.85 -17.19
C LEU A 47 -1.02 -5.97 -18.13
N ALA A 48 -1.28 -7.17 -18.65
CA ALA A 48 -2.41 -7.40 -19.52
C ALA A 48 -3.74 -7.10 -18.82
N GLU A 49 -3.90 -7.53 -17.57
CA GLU A 49 -5.11 -7.20 -16.80
C GLU A 49 -5.18 -5.70 -16.49
N CYS A 50 -4.07 -5.07 -16.10
CA CYS A 50 -4.03 -3.64 -15.80
C CYS A 50 -4.48 -2.79 -16.99
N ARG A 51 -4.16 -3.21 -18.22
CA ARG A 51 -4.62 -2.52 -19.45
C ARG A 51 -6.15 -2.46 -19.53
N THR A 52 -6.85 -3.45 -19.02
CA THR A 52 -8.31 -3.49 -19.05
C THR A 52 -8.95 -2.52 -18.06
N LEU A 53 -8.20 -1.98 -17.13
CA LEU A 53 -8.71 -1.07 -16.10
C LEU A 53 -8.78 0.38 -16.55
N HIS A 54 -8.09 0.75 -17.64
CA HIS A 54 -8.09 2.09 -18.23
C HIS A 54 -7.63 3.19 -17.27
N GLY A 55 -6.59 2.89 -16.48
CA GLY A 55 -6.02 3.86 -15.56
C GLY A 55 -6.78 4.00 -14.25
N CYS A 56 -6.31 4.94 -13.42
CA CYS A 56 -6.87 5.18 -12.09
C CYS A 56 -6.49 6.58 -11.65
N GLU A 57 -7.39 7.26 -10.96
CA GLU A 57 -7.14 8.60 -10.44
C GLU A 57 -6.24 8.55 -9.21
N THR A 58 -5.46 9.63 -9.00
CA THR A 58 -4.61 9.74 -7.80
C THR A 58 -5.45 9.62 -6.53
N GLY A 59 -5.01 8.79 -5.60
CA GLY A 59 -5.72 8.53 -4.35
C GLY A 59 -6.75 7.41 -4.41
N GLU A 60 -7.13 6.96 -5.61
CA GLU A 60 -8.05 5.85 -5.78
C GLU A 60 -7.31 4.52 -5.90
N ALA A 61 -8.04 3.41 -5.92
CA ALA A 61 -7.47 2.07 -5.96
C ALA A 61 -8.31 1.13 -6.82
N LYS A 62 -7.64 0.18 -7.48
CA LYS A 62 -8.28 -0.89 -8.26
C LYS A 62 -7.60 -2.22 -7.94
N ILE A 63 -8.33 -3.32 -8.06
CA ILE A 63 -7.83 -4.65 -7.70
C ILE A 63 -7.67 -5.53 -8.94
N THR A 64 -6.60 -6.34 -8.96
CA THR A 64 -6.35 -7.35 -9.98
C THR A 64 -5.96 -8.67 -9.31
N LYS A 65 -5.86 -9.74 -10.12
CA LYS A 65 -5.21 -10.97 -9.68
C LYS A 65 -3.70 -10.75 -9.54
N ALA A 66 -3.05 -11.63 -8.80
CA ALA A 66 -1.61 -11.50 -8.49
C ALA A 66 -0.71 -12.35 -9.40
N TYR A 67 -1.27 -13.27 -10.16
CA TYR A 67 -0.54 -14.15 -11.09
C TYR A 67 0.61 -14.91 -10.42
N ASN A 68 1.86 -14.64 -10.76
CA ASN A 68 3.01 -15.37 -10.21
C ASN A 68 3.45 -14.92 -8.81
N LEU A 69 2.82 -13.88 -8.25
CA LEU A 69 3.10 -13.46 -6.89
C LEU A 69 2.55 -14.46 -5.87
N PRO A 70 3.18 -14.58 -4.67
CA PRO A 70 2.74 -15.53 -3.64
C PRO A 70 1.54 -15.02 -2.81
N CYS A 71 0.61 -14.34 -3.44
CA CYS A 71 -0.63 -13.87 -2.83
C CYS A 71 -1.76 -14.00 -3.87
N ASP A 72 -2.99 -13.65 -3.49
CA ASP A 72 -4.14 -13.85 -4.37
C ASP A 72 -4.44 -12.64 -5.26
N TYR A 73 -4.20 -11.44 -4.73
CA TYR A 73 -4.59 -10.18 -5.40
C TYR A 73 -3.51 -9.12 -5.25
N VAL A 74 -3.55 -8.14 -6.16
CA VAL A 74 -2.81 -6.88 -6.03
C VAL A 74 -3.83 -5.74 -6.02
N ILE A 75 -3.73 -4.86 -5.05
CA ILE A 75 -4.46 -3.60 -5.04
C ILE A 75 -3.50 -2.52 -5.54
N HIS A 76 -3.87 -1.87 -6.64
CA HIS A 76 -3.10 -0.79 -7.23
C HIS A 76 -3.70 0.55 -6.78
N THR A 77 -2.96 1.32 -6.00
CA THR A 77 -3.37 2.66 -5.61
C THR A 77 -2.42 3.68 -6.22
N VAL A 78 -2.96 4.80 -6.69
CA VAL A 78 -2.15 5.80 -7.40
C VAL A 78 -1.63 6.82 -6.39
N ARG A 79 -0.33 6.79 -6.21
CA ARG A 79 0.38 7.61 -5.23
C ARG A 79 0.44 9.08 -5.63
N PRO A 80 0.28 10.02 -4.69
CA PRO A 80 0.54 11.43 -4.97
C PRO A 80 2.03 11.70 -5.07
N ILE A 81 2.39 12.72 -5.87
CA ILE A 81 3.75 13.25 -5.93
C ILE A 81 3.85 14.39 -4.90
N TRP A 82 4.98 14.47 -4.21
CA TRP A 82 5.21 15.52 -3.22
C TRP A 82 5.65 16.82 -3.90
N TYR A 83 4.86 17.89 -3.72
CA TYR A 83 5.12 19.23 -4.25
C TYR A 83 5.22 20.26 -3.12
N GLY A 84 5.74 19.86 -1.95
CA GLY A 84 5.91 20.75 -0.80
C GLY A 84 4.70 20.83 0.12
N GLY A 85 3.69 19.99 -0.07
CA GLY A 85 2.51 19.92 0.80
C GLY A 85 1.40 20.89 0.42
N ARG A 86 1.44 21.50 -0.79
CA ARG A 86 0.48 22.51 -1.23
C ARG A 86 -0.65 21.98 -2.10
N ASP A 87 -0.54 20.74 -2.58
CA ASP A 87 -1.49 20.14 -3.54
C ASP A 87 -2.33 19.02 -2.91
N LYS A 88 -2.62 19.12 -1.61
CA LYS A 88 -3.42 18.13 -0.85
C LYS A 88 -2.77 16.74 -0.80
N GLU A 89 -1.44 16.68 -0.84
CA GLU A 89 -0.72 15.40 -0.86
C GLU A 89 -1.02 14.54 0.34
N GLU A 90 -1.17 15.12 1.54
CA GLU A 90 -1.52 14.35 2.74
C GLU A 90 -2.91 13.71 2.62
N GLU A 91 -3.88 14.47 2.09
CA GLU A 91 -5.24 13.98 1.88
C GLU A 91 -5.24 12.87 0.82
N LEU A 92 -4.48 13.04 -0.25
CA LEU A 92 -4.37 12.06 -1.32
C LEU A 92 -3.66 10.79 -0.84
N LEU A 93 -2.62 10.92 -0.02
CA LEU A 93 -1.96 9.77 0.57
C LEU A 93 -2.90 9.00 1.52
N ALA A 94 -3.63 9.73 2.36
CA ALA A 94 -4.64 9.12 3.23
C ALA A 94 -5.70 8.37 2.41
N SER A 95 -6.14 8.95 1.27
CA SER A 95 -7.08 8.31 0.35
C SER A 95 -6.54 7.02 -0.23
N CYS A 96 -5.24 6.95 -0.56
CA CYS A 96 -4.61 5.72 -1.04
C CYS A 96 -4.79 4.58 -0.04
N TYR A 97 -4.51 4.83 1.22
CA TYR A 97 -4.64 3.83 2.28
C TYR A 97 -6.11 3.50 2.56
N PHE A 98 -6.95 4.51 2.65
CA PHE A 98 -8.38 4.32 2.90
C PHE A 98 -9.03 3.49 1.80
N ASN A 99 -8.81 3.86 0.54
CA ASN A 99 -9.43 3.16 -0.60
C ASN A 99 -8.87 1.75 -0.77
N SER A 100 -7.60 1.53 -0.44
CA SER A 100 -7.01 0.18 -0.45
C SER A 100 -7.65 -0.71 0.61
N MET A 101 -7.82 -0.20 1.83
CA MET A 101 -8.47 -0.95 2.91
C MET A 101 -9.94 -1.23 2.59
N LYS A 102 -10.66 -0.24 2.05
CA LYS A 102 -12.05 -0.38 1.67
C LYS A 102 -12.23 -1.45 0.58
N LEU A 103 -11.37 -1.42 -0.44
CA LEU A 103 -11.41 -2.39 -1.53
C LEU A 103 -11.09 -3.80 -1.04
N ALA A 104 -10.13 -3.94 -0.14
CA ALA A 104 -9.82 -5.22 0.49
C ALA A 104 -11.03 -5.75 1.29
N LEU A 105 -11.65 -4.89 2.08
CA LEU A 105 -12.83 -5.26 2.87
C LEU A 105 -13.98 -5.73 1.97
N GLU A 106 -14.23 -5.01 0.89
CA GLU A 106 -15.29 -5.35 -0.08
C GLU A 106 -15.05 -6.70 -0.77
N ASN A 107 -13.79 -7.13 -0.86
CA ASN A 107 -13.41 -8.40 -1.47
C ASN A 107 -13.16 -9.53 -0.46
N GLY A 108 -13.56 -9.34 0.79
CA GLY A 108 -13.42 -10.36 1.83
C GLY A 108 -11.98 -10.64 2.27
N ILE A 109 -11.07 -9.74 1.99
CA ILE A 109 -9.65 -9.88 2.33
C ILE A 109 -9.44 -9.50 3.78
N ARG A 110 -8.72 -10.33 4.54
CA ARG A 110 -8.46 -10.11 5.96
C ARG A 110 -6.98 -9.87 6.28
N LYS A 111 -6.08 -10.11 5.34
CA LYS A 111 -4.63 -9.94 5.53
C LYS A 111 -4.05 -9.17 4.34
N ILE A 112 -3.48 -8.00 4.62
CA ILE A 112 -3.00 -7.06 3.62
C ILE A 112 -1.60 -6.55 3.96
N ALA A 113 -0.76 -6.36 2.95
CA ALA A 113 0.56 -5.77 3.09
C ALA A 113 0.70 -4.51 2.24
N PHE A 114 1.28 -3.48 2.83
CA PHE A 114 1.55 -2.19 2.19
C PHE A 114 3.05 -1.92 2.06
N PRO A 115 3.48 -1.27 0.97
CA PRO A 115 4.80 -0.64 0.94
C PRO A 115 4.71 0.75 1.59
N SER A 116 5.84 1.45 1.70
CA SER A 116 5.84 2.87 2.03
C SER A 116 5.44 3.66 0.79
N ILE A 117 4.19 4.13 0.75
CA ILE A 117 3.65 4.82 -0.43
C ILE A 117 4.21 6.24 -0.52
N SER A 118 4.62 6.66 -1.73
CA SER A 118 5.10 8.00 -2.09
C SER A 118 6.46 8.44 -1.53
N THR A 119 7.15 7.62 -0.75
CA THR A 119 8.39 8.05 -0.07
C THR A 119 9.67 7.83 -0.87
N GLY A 120 9.63 7.09 -1.96
CA GLY A 120 10.78 6.87 -2.83
C GLY A 120 11.00 8.04 -3.79
N VAL A 121 10.92 7.77 -5.08
CA VAL A 121 11.12 8.74 -6.16
C VAL A 121 10.17 9.95 -6.06
N TYR A 122 8.99 9.76 -5.44
CA TYR A 122 7.98 10.80 -5.31
C TYR A 122 8.24 11.75 -4.13
N ALA A 123 9.31 11.48 -3.35
CA ALA A 123 9.93 12.39 -2.39
C ALA A 123 9.05 12.86 -1.22
N PHE A 124 7.93 12.21 -0.94
CA PHE A 124 7.11 12.51 0.22
C PHE A 124 7.95 12.29 1.49
N PRO A 125 8.01 13.25 2.43
CA PRO A 125 8.80 13.05 3.66
C PRO A 125 8.35 11.79 4.41
N VAL A 126 9.29 10.90 4.72
CA VAL A 126 8.97 9.57 5.26
C VAL A 126 8.27 9.65 6.62
N GLU A 127 8.67 10.58 7.48
CA GLU A 127 8.07 10.76 8.80
C GLU A 127 6.60 11.18 8.68
N LEU A 128 6.30 12.10 7.78
CA LEU A 128 4.94 12.56 7.52
C LEU A 128 4.11 11.46 6.86
N ALA A 129 4.68 10.76 5.89
CA ALA A 129 4.01 9.66 5.19
C ALA A 129 3.63 8.54 6.16
N ALA A 130 4.53 8.16 7.06
CA ALA A 130 4.27 7.12 8.05
C ALA A 130 3.16 7.53 9.02
N LYS A 131 3.19 8.78 9.47
CA LYS A 131 2.17 9.32 10.37
C LYS A 131 0.78 9.28 9.73
N VAL A 132 0.67 9.74 8.47
CA VAL A 132 -0.59 9.71 7.72
C VAL A 132 -1.07 8.27 7.53
N ALA A 133 -0.18 7.39 7.08
CA ALA A 133 -0.50 6.00 6.77
C ALA A 133 -1.02 5.24 7.99
N VAL A 134 -0.29 5.28 9.09
CA VAL A 134 -0.65 4.54 10.30
C VAL A 134 -1.94 5.08 10.90
N LYS A 135 -2.09 6.40 10.94
CA LYS A 135 -3.30 7.04 11.48
C LYS A 135 -4.56 6.63 10.72
N ILE A 136 -4.55 6.70 9.39
CA ILE A 136 -5.74 6.39 8.59
C ILE A 136 -6.09 4.89 8.65
N VAL A 137 -5.09 4.02 8.64
CA VAL A 137 -5.32 2.58 8.74
C VAL A 137 -5.88 2.22 10.11
N TYR A 138 -5.30 2.77 11.18
CA TYR A 138 -5.79 2.52 12.53
C TYR A 138 -7.25 2.98 12.68
N ARG A 139 -7.58 4.17 12.17
CA ARG A 139 -8.95 4.68 12.19
C ARG A 139 -9.91 3.80 11.40
N PHE A 140 -9.47 3.32 10.23
CA PHE A 140 -10.28 2.39 9.44
C PHE A 140 -10.60 1.11 10.22
N LEU A 141 -9.61 0.57 10.93
CA LEU A 141 -9.80 -0.64 11.75
C LEU A 141 -10.74 -0.38 12.94
N GLN A 142 -10.70 0.82 13.53
CA GLN A 142 -11.63 1.18 14.59
C GLN A 142 -13.06 1.30 14.09
N ASP A 143 -13.24 1.85 12.88
CA ASP A 143 -14.54 2.01 12.25
C ASP A 143 -15.12 0.69 11.70
N ASN A 144 -14.26 -0.31 11.50
CA ASN A 144 -14.62 -1.62 10.96
C ASN A 144 -14.03 -2.73 11.85
N PRO A 145 -14.52 -2.89 13.09
CA PRO A 145 -13.94 -3.86 14.02
C PRO A 145 -14.07 -5.29 13.50
N ASP A 146 -13.09 -6.12 13.82
CA ASP A 146 -13.03 -7.55 13.46
C ASP A 146 -13.03 -7.83 11.95
N SER A 147 -12.69 -6.84 11.13
CA SER A 147 -12.66 -6.98 9.66
C SER A 147 -11.33 -7.47 9.11
N PHE A 148 -10.24 -7.28 9.84
CA PHE A 148 -8.89 -7.70 9.41
C PHE A 148 -8.20 -8.51 10.50
N ASP A 149 -7.34 -9.44 10.06
CA ASP A 149 -6.49 -10.25 10.94
C ASP A 149 -5.04 -9.76 10.94
N LEU A 150 -4.61 -9.11 9.86
CA LEU A 150 -3.24 -8.62 9.71
C LEU A 150 -3.18 -7.44 8.75
N VAL A 151 -2.55 -6.35 9.18
CA VAL A 151 -2.13 -5.24 8.32
C VAL A 151 -0.63 -5.06 8.54
N GLU A 152 0.15 -5.21 7.48
CA GLU A 152 1.60 -5.27 7.56
C GLU A 152 2.22 -4.26 6.62
N TRP A 153 3.13 -3.42 7.13
CA TRP A 153 4.00 -2.61 6.28
C TRP A 153 5.29 -3.36 6.03
N VAL A 154 5.62 -3.54 4.74
CA VAL A 154 6.85 -4.19 4.31
C VAL A 154 7.78 -3.12 3.78
N LEU A 155 8.90 -2.92 4.46
CA LEU A 155 9.76 -1.76 4.26
C LEU A 155 11.14 -2.20 3.78
N PHE A 156 11.67 -1.45 2.81
CA PHE A 156 12.87 -1.85 2.09
C PHE A 156 14.15 -1.63 2.88
N ASP A 157 14.20 -0.58 3.71
CA ASP A 157 15.42 -0.20 4.43
C ASP A 157 15.16 0.03 5.91
N ALA A 158 16.25 0.01 6.69
CA ALA A 158 16.20 0.11 8.15
C ALA A 158 15.64 1.45 8.64
N HIS A 159 15.93 2.55 7.94
CA HIS A 159 15.45 3.88 8.35
C HIS A 159 13.93 3.97 8.22
N THR A 160 13.40 3.59 7.06
CA THR A 160 11.95 3.59 6.82
C THR A 160 11.23 2.66 7.79
N GLU A 161 11.79 1.48 8.03
CA GLU A 161 11.24 0.54 9.02
C GLU A 161 11.15 1.17 10.40
N ALA A 162 12.22 1.81 10.87
CA ALA A 162 12.25 2.45 12.18
C ALA A 162 11.19 3.55 12.30
N VAL A 163 10.99 4.35 11.25
CA VAL A 163 10.00 5.43 11.22
C VAL A 163 8.59 4.87 11.33
N TYR A 164 8.24 3.86 10.52
CA TYR A 164 6.92 3.23 10.58
C TYR A 164 6.70 2.50 11.90
N GLU A 165 7.70 1.77 12.39
CA GLU A 165 7.63 1.09 13.68
C GLU A 165 7.33 2.06 14.82
N SER A 166 7.99 3.22 14.82
CA SER A 166 7.74 4.28 15.81
C SER A 166 6.29 4.76 15.78
N GLU A 167 5.71 4.96 14.60
CA GLU A 167 4.31 5.37 14.48
C GLU A 167 3.33 4.28 14.92
N VAL A 168 3.62 3.02 14.61
CA VAL A 168 2.81 1.88 15.05
C VAL A 168 2.85 1.75 16.57
N ASP A 169 4.03 1.89 17.17
CA ASP A 169 4.18 1.80 18.62
C ASP A 169 3.35 2.86 19.36
N LYS A 170 3.19 4.05 18.79
CA LYS A 170 2.39 5.13 19.40
C LYS A 170 0.91 4.77 19.55
N ILE A 171 0.35 3.98 18.66
CA ILE A 171 -1.07 3.60 18.75
C ILE A 171 -1.30 2.46 19.73
N TYR A 172 -0.26 1.73 20.12
CA TYR A 172 -0.33 0.62 21.07
C TYR A 172 0.21 1.00 22.46
N GLU A 173 0.56 2.25 22.66
CA GLU A 173 0.99 2.76 23.98
C GLU A 173 -0.18 2.84 24.96
#